data_0458fed063fd389beafca2bd8ee8c82f
#
_entry.id   0458fed063fd389beafca2bd8ee8c82f
#
_cell.length_a   1.000
_cell.length_b   1.000
_cell.length_c   1.000
_cell.angle_alpha   90.00
_cell.angle_beta   90.00
_cell.angle_gamma   90.00
#
_symmetry.space_group_name_H-M   'P 1'
#
loop_
_entity.id
_entity.type
_entity.pdbx_description
1 polymer ?
#
loop_
_entity_poly.entity_id
_entity_poly.type
_entity_poly.pdbx_seq_one_letter_code
_entity_poly.pdbx_strand_id
1 'polypeptide(L)'
;YRRQRQMCIRDRIIEDFAAEKNIELKGSVDGWTQEEMRDFIEEHQIPCPTCGKHNFTDIRQFNLMFKTFQGVTEDAKNTVYLRPETAQGIFVNFKNVQRTSRKKIPFGIGQIGKSFRNEITPGNFTFRTREFEQMELEFFCEPGTDLEWFQYWRGFCRDWLQTLGIKEDEMRLRDHSPEELSFYSKGTTDIEFLFPFGWGELWGIADRTDYDLTRHQNVSGPVSYTHLRAHETD
;
A
#
# COMPACT_ATOMS: atom_id res chain seq x y z
N TYR A 1 4.95 3.31 3.68
CA TYR A 1 4.13 2.51 4.59
C TYR A 1 2.68 2.86 4.30
N ARG A 2 2.04 2.22 3.36
CA ARG A 2 0.61 2.02 3.54
C ARG A 2 0.52 1.48 4.97
N ARG A 3 -0.08 2.21 5.92
CA ARG A 3 -0.85 1.52 6.93
C ARG A 3 -1.75 0.66 6.07
N GLN A 4 -1.32 -0.56 5.86
CA GLN A 4 -2.16 -1.51 5.17
C GLN A 4 -3.38 -1.52 6.03
N ARG A 5 -4.45 -0.93 5.51
CA ARG A 5 -5.74 -0.94 6.16
C ARG A 5 -6.05 -2.41 6.36
N GLN A 6 -5.60 -2.93 7.49
CA GLN A 6 -6.23 -4.07 8.06
C GLN A 6 -7.58 -3.57 8.52
N MET A 7 -8.51 -3.54 7.57
CA MET A 7 -9.88 -3.56 8.00
C MET A 7 -10.03 -4.84 8.82
N CYS A 8 -9.90 -4.68 10.13
CA CYS A 8 -10.38 -5.64 11.06
C CYS A 8 -11.82 -5.92 10.63
N ILE A 9 -12.27 -7.17 10.68
CA ILE A 9 -13.69 -7.48 10.44
C ILE A 9 -14.58 -6.54 11.25
N ARG A 10 -14.10 -6.01 12.36
CA ARG A 10 -14.78 -5.11 13.27
C ARG A 10 -14.82 -3.66 12.81
N ASP A 11 -13.81 -3.15 12.14
CA ASP A 11 -13.83 -1.81 11.57
C ASP A 11 -14.99 -1.72 10.58
N ARG A 12 -15.11 -2.71 9.70
CA ARG A 12 -16.20 -2.82 8.75
C ARG A 12 -17.56 -2.97 9.42
N ILE A 13 -17.66 -3.79 10.47
CA ILE A 13 -18.90 -3.96 11.22
C ILE A 13 -19.34 -2.63 11.86
N ILE A 14 -18.40 -1.86 12.41
CA ILE A 14 -18.69 -0.54 13.00
C ILE A 14 -19.13 0.44 11.91
N GLU A 15 -18.42 0.52 10.80
CA GLU A 15 -18.75 1.40 9.69
C GLU A 15 -20.10 1.06 9.06
N ASP A 16 -20.36 -0.21 8.78
CA ASP A 16 -21.63 -0.69 8.22
C ASP A 16 -22.80 -0.38 9.17
N PHE A 17 -22.61 -0.64 10.46
CA PHE A 17 -23.63 -0.36 11.49
C PHE A 17 -23.88 1.14 11.64
N ALA A 18 -22.83 1.96 11.67
CA ALA A 18 -22.96 3.41 11.78
C ALA A 18 -23.66 3.99 10.56
N ALA A 19 -23.34 3.50 9.36
CA ALA A 19 -24.01 3.90 8.12
C ALA A 19 -25.50 3.51 8.13
N GLU A 20 -25.83 2.28 8.55
CA GLU A 20 -27.23 1.82 8.66
C GLU A 20 -28.05 2.64 9.65
N LYS A 21 -27.45 3.04 10.76
CA LYS A 21 -28.12 3.78 11.84
C LYS A 21 -27.97 5.31 11.74
N ASN A 22 -27.28 5.81 10.70
CA ASN A 22 -26.94 7.23 10.55
C ASN A 22 -26.24 7.82 11.79
N ILE A 23 -25.29 7.06 12.36
CA ILE A 23 -24.47 7.50 13.50
C ILE A 23 -23.22 8.20 12.95
N GLU A 24 -22.98 9.42 13.38
CA GLU A 24 -21.79 10.17 13.02
C GLU A 24 -20.56 9.62 13.78
N LEU A 25 -19.58 9.11 13.04
CA LEU A 25 -18.35 8.57 13.61
C LEU A 25 -17.31 9.69 13.83
N LYS A 26 -16.57 9.60 14.92
CA LYS A 26 -15.43 10.50 15.21
C LYS A 26 -14.24 10.17 14.33
N GLY A 27 -14.29 10.53 13.05
CA GLY A 27 -13.25 10.24 12.07
C GLY A 27 -13.27 8.80 11.55
N SER A 28 -12.21 8.41 10.86
CA SER A 28 -12.09 7.05 10.33
C SER A 28 -11.85 6.03 11.44
N VAL A 29 -12.59 4.92 11.43
CA VAL A 29 -12.47 3.81 12.41
C VAL A 29 -11.07 3.19 12.38
N ASP A 30 -10.36 3.26 11.26
CA ASP A 30 -8.96 2.83 11.14
C ASP A 30 -8.00 3.53 12.12
N GLY A 31 -8.37 4.70 12.61
CA GLY A 31 -7.57 5.46 13.58
C GLY A 31 -7.90 5.16 15.04
N TRP A 32 -8.97 4.39 15.30
CA TRP A 32 -9.42 4.10 16.65
C TRP A 32 -8.53 3.09 17.35
N THR A 33 -8.45 3.22 18.66
CA THR A 33 -7.81 2.23 19.52
C THR A 33 -8.70 0.99 19.66
N GLN A 34 -8.13 -0.13 20.08
CA GLN A 34 -8.90 -1.35 20.34
C GLN A 34 -9.95 -1.17 21.44
N GLU A 35 -9.67 -0.29 22.40
CA GLU A 35 -10.58 0.07 23.48
C GLU A 35 -11.77 0.85 22.94
N GLU A 36 -11.54 1.89 22.13
CA GLU A 36 -12.60 2.68 21.50
C GLU A 36 -13.51 1.83 20.61
N MET A 37 -12.94 0.91 19.82
CA MET A 37 -13.73 -0.01 18.99
C MET A 37 -14.57 -0.97 19.84
N ARG A 38 -14.01 -1.51 20.91
CA ARG A 38 -14.73 -2.39 21.82
C ARG A 38 -15.87 -1.66 22.51
N ASP A 39 -15.57 -0.49 23.09
CA ASP A 39 -16.55 0.31 23.79
C ASP A 39 -17.71 0.70 22.87
N PHE A 40 -17.44 1.08 21.63
CA PHE A 40 -18.46 1.38 20.63
C PHE A 40 -19.35 0.15 20.32
N ILE A 41 -18.74 -1.04 20.13
CA ILE A 41 -19.47 -2.28 19.86
C ILE A 41 -20.36 -2.65 21.06
N GLU A 42 -19.87 -2.47 22.28
CA GLU A 42 -20.60 -2.77 23.51
C GLU A 42 -21.71 -1.74 23.77
N GLU A 43 -21.42 -0.46 23.62
CA GLU A 43 -22.39 0.63 23.81
C GLU A 43 -23.59 0.50 22.86
N HIS A 44 -23.31 0.23 21.59
CA HIS A 44 -24.35 0.11 20.57
C HIS A 44 -24.90 -1.30 20.40
N GLN A 45 -24.46 -2.26 21.23
CA GLN A 45 -24.93 -3.65 21.20
C GLN A 45 -24.90 -4.24 19.77
N ILE A 46 -23.80 -4.02 19.04
CA ILE A 46 -23.68 -4.43 17.64
C ILE A 46 -23.70 -5.95 17.55
N PRO A 47 -24.60 -6.56 16.79
CA PRO A 47 -24.65 -8.01 16.66
C PRO A 47 -23.58 -8.50 15.66
N CYS A 48 -23.10 -9.73 15.88
CA CYS A 48 -22.24 -10.40 14.88
C CYS A 48 -23.06 -10.64 13.59
N PRO A 49 -22.56 -10.18 12.42
CA PRO A 49 -23.31 -10.32 11.15
C PRO A 49 -23.50 -11.79 10.72
N THR A 50 -22.69 -12.71 11.27
CA THR A 50 -22.78 -14.12 10.92
C THR A 50 -23.74 -14.91 11.82
N CYS A 51 -23.77 -14.61 13.11
CA CYS A 51 -24.55 -15.43 14.08
C CYS A 51 -25.52 -14.63 14.93
N GLY A 52 -25.59 -13.30 14.79
CA GLY A 52 -26.49 -12.42 15.53
C GLY A 52 -26.20 -12.27 17.02
N LYS A 53 -25.15 -12.89 17.55
CA LYS A 53 -24.79 -12.80 18.97
C LYS A 53 -23.89 -11.60 19.24
N HIS A 54 -23.91 -11.09 20.49
CA HIS A 54 -23.11 -9.95 20.93
C HIS A 54 -21.80 -10.35 21.63
N ASN A 55 -21.45 -11.63 21.65
CA ASN A 55 -20.26 -12.15 22.32
C ASN A 55 -19.05 -12.15 21.36
N PHE A 56 -18.47 -11.01 21.13
CA PHE A 56 -17.21 -10.92 20.41
C PHE A 56 -16.03 -11.37 21.30
N THR A 57 -15.05 -12.00 20.68
CA THR A 57 -13.74 -12.20 21.32
C THR A 57 -12.97 -10.90 21.39
N ASP A 58 -11.92 -10.80 22.21
CA ASP A 58 -11.08 -9.61 22.24
C ASP A 58 -10.56 -9.21 20.86
N ILE A 59 -10.41 -7.90 20.66
CA ILE A 59 -9.83 -7.36 19.44
C ILE A 59 -8.35 -7.70 19.43
N ARG A 60 -7.91 -8.42 18.40
CA ARG A 60 -6.51 -8.77 18.23
C ARG A 60 -5.90 -7.95 17.11
N GLN A 61 -4.76 -7.35 17.39
CA GLN A 61 -3.97 -6.71 16.36
C GLN A 61 -3.36 -7.78 15.46
N PHE A 62 -3.60 -7.66 14.17
CA PHE A 62 -3.11 -8.60 13.18
C PHE A 62 -1.88 -8.02 12.48
N ASN A 63 -0.79 -8.77 12.38
CA ASN A 63 0.40 -8.33 11.69
C ASN A 63 0.38 -8.84 10.24
N LEU A 64 0.32 -7.91 9.29
CA LEU A 64 0.34 -8.24 7.86
C LEU A 64 1.69 -8.74 7.36
N MET A 65 2.78 -8.39 8.04
CA MET A 65 4.09 -8.91 7.68
C MET A 65 4.30 -10.28 8.30
N PHE A 66 4.76 -11.23 7.50
CA PHE A 66 5.22 -12.51 8.03
C PHE A 66 6.45 -12.30 8.89
N LYS A 67 6.37 -12.76 10.11
CA LYS A 67 7.48 -12.84 11.05
C LYS A 67 8.19 -14.18 10.88
N THR A 68 9.51 -14.15 10.82
CA THR A 68 10.35 -15.35 10.82
C THR A 68 11.62 -15.10 11.64
N PHE A 69 12.49 -16.08 11.72
CA PHE A 69 13.71 -16.00 12.51
C PHE A 69 14.92 -16.35 11.66
N GLN A 70 16.02 -15.65 11.89
CA GLN A 70 17.30 -15.97 11.29
C GLN A 70 18.08 -16.86 12.26
N GLY A 71 18.56 -18.02 11.79
CA GLY A 71 19.28 -18.99 12.62
C GLY A 71 18.39 -20.09 13.18
N VAL A 72 18.91 -20.83 14.17
CA VAL A 72 18.32 -22.07 14.69
C VAL A 72 17.36 -21.85 15.86
N THR A 73 17.48 -20.71 16.53
CA THR A 73 16.69 -20.37 17.72
C THR A 73 15.74 -19.22 17.49
N GLU A 74 14.51 -19.36 17.94
CA GLU A 74 13.49 -18.33 17.91
C GLU A 74 13.67 -17.36 19.06
N ASP A 75 14.42 -16.27 18.84
CA ASP A 75 14.55 -15.20 19.83
C ASP A 75 14.27 -13.82 19.19
N ALA A 76 14.01 -12.84 20.06
CA ALA A 76 13.64 -11.49 19.61
C ALA A 76 14.74 -10.79 18.79
N LYS A 77 16.02 -11.12 19.04
CA LYS A 77 17.18 -10.53 18.35
C LYS A 77 17.31 -11.06 16.92
N ASN A 78 16.83 -12.27 16.69
CA ASN A 78 16.90 -12.95 15.41
C ASN A 78 15.60 -12.82 14.60
N THR A 79 14.63 -12.06 15.11
CA THR A 79 13.37 -11.83 14.42
C THR A 79 13.59 -10.99 13.16
N VAL A 80 13.10 -11.50 12.03
CA VAL A 80 13.05 -10.79 10.75
C VAL A 80 11.65 -10.84 10.17
N TYR A 81 11.34 -9.91 9.28
CA TYR A 81 10.05 -9.86 8.60
C TYR A 81 10.27 -10.01 7.10
N LEU A 82 9.41 -10.81 6.46
CA LEU A 82 9.40 -10.90 5.01
C LEU A 82 8.81 -9.61 4.43
N ARG A 83 9.37 -9.16 3.32
CA ARG A 83 8.94 -7.89 2.69
C ARG A 83 7.51 -8.00 2.14
N PRO A 84 6.63 -7.03 2.41
CA PRO A 84 5.26 -7.00 1.89
C PRO A 84 5.15 -6.39 0.48
N GLU A 85 6.23 -5.74 0.00
CA GLU A 85 6.35 -5.14 -1.32
C GLU A 85 7.82 -5.06 -1.74
N THR A 86 8.09 -4.91 -3.02
CA THR A 86 9.45 -4.79 -3.56
C THR A 86 10.02 -3.37 -3.46
N ALA A 87 9.18 -2.37 -3.24
CA ALA A 87 9.54 -0.95 -3.14
C ALA A 87 10.63 -0.68 -2.09
N GLN A 88 10.57 -1.33 -0.91
CA GLN A 88 11.58 -1.12 0.12
C GLN A 88 12.99 -1.43 -0.37
N GLY A 89 13.15 -2.48 -1.16
CA GLY A 89 14.44 -2.84 -1.76
C GLY A 89 14.95 -1.77 -2.73
N ILE A 90 14.06 -1.14 -3.47
CA ILE A 90 14.38 -0.05 -4.39
C ILE A 90 14.90 1.16 -3.62
N PHE A 91 14.18 1.62 -2.58
CA PHE A 91 14.60 2.77 -1.77
C PHE A 91 15.91 2.53 -1.03
N VAL A 92 16.11 1.35 -0.44
CA VAL A 92 17.37 0.99 0.22
C VAL A 92 18.55 1.04 -0.76
N ASN A 93 18.37 0.61 -2.00
CA ASN A 93 19.39 0.57 -3.02
C ASN A 93 19.48 1.82 -3.89
N PHE A 94 18.60 2.80 -3.71
CA PHE A 94 18.53 4.00 -4.55
C PHE A 94 19.90 4.64 -4.79
N LYS A 95 20.63 4.92 -3.72
CA LYS A 95 21.97 5.54 -3.77
C LYS A 95 23.01 4.70 -4.52
N ASN A 96 22.96 3.40 -4.31
CA ASN A 96 23.87 2.49 -5.01
C ASN A 96 23.59 2.47 -6.50
N VAL A 97 22.33 2.36 -6.88
CA VAL A 97 21.91 2.35 -8.28
C VAL A 97 22.26 3.68 -8.96
N GLN A 98 21.92 4.81 -8.35
CA GLN A 98 22.23 6.13 -8.89
C GLN A 98 23.73 6.30 -9.15
N ARG A 99 24.58 5.96 -8.16
CA ARG A 99 26.03 6.10 -8.25
C ARG A 99 26.65 5.16 -9.29
N THR A 100 26.24 3.89 -9.31
CA THR A 100 26.82 2.90 -10.21
C THR A 100 26.36 3.08 -11.65
N SER A 101 25.11 3.47 -11.87
CA SER A 101 24.55 3.74 -13.20
C SER A 101 24.82 5.16 -13.68
N ARG A 102 25.34 6.05 -12.81
CA ARG A 102 25.58 7.48 -13.11
C ARG A 102 24.36 8.19 -13.69
N LYS A 103 23.16 7.81 -13.24
CA LYS A 103 21.91 8.40 -13.71
C LYS A 103 21.64 9.73 -13.02
N LYS A 104 21.13 10.68 -13.79
CA LYS A 104 20.49 11.91 -13.31
C LYS A 104 18.98 11.74 -13.37
N ILE A 105 18.25 12.48 -12.56
CA ILE A 105 16.78 12.54 -12.66
C ILE A 105 16.38 13.25 -13.98
N PRO A 106 15.25 12.83 -14.59
CA PRO A 106 14.38 11.76 -14.14
C PRO A 106 14.93 10.37 -14.49
N PHE A 107 14.76 9.39 -13.60
CA PHE A 107 15.04 7.98 -13.91
C PHE A 107 14.19 7.05 -13.05
N GLY A 108 14.01 5.81 -13.50
CA GLY A 108 13.27 4.79 -12.79
C GLY A 108 14.14 3.60 -12.38
N ILE A 109 13.73 2.93 -11.32
CA ILE A 109 14.29 1.65 -10.87
C ILE A 109 13.15 0.65 -10.84
N GLY A 110 13.23 -0.37 -11.70
CA GLY A 110 12.29 -1.48 -11.71
C GLY A 110 12.83 -2.67 -10.92
N GLN A 111 11.96 -3.35 -10.22
CA GLN A 111 12.25 -4.59 -9.52
C GLN A 111 11.13 -5.59 -9.70
N ILE A 112 11.50 -6.83 -10.03
CA ILE A 112 10.60 -7.98 -10.05
C ILE A 112 11.06 -8.92 -8.96
N GLY A 113 10.13 -9.40 -8.14
CA GLY A 113 10.47 -10.32 -7.08
C GLY A 113 9.28 -10.74 -6.24
N LYS A 114 9.53 -11.64 -5.32
CA LYS A 114 8.50 -12.13 -4.39
C LYS A 114 8.20 -11.12 -3.30
N SER A 115 6.91 -11.02 -2.98
CA SER A 115 6.38 -10.27 -1.85
C SER A 115 5.46 -11.15 -1.03
N PHE A 116 5.30 -10.82 0.25
CA PHE A 116 4.64 -11.67 1.22
C PHE A 116 3.69 -10.81 2.08
N ARG A 117 2.43 -11.15 2.04
CA ARG A 117 1.42 -10.51 2.89
C ARG A 117 0.66 -11.57 3.67
N ASN A 118 0.61 -11.47 4.95
CA ASN A 118 -0.12 -12.40 5.80
C ASN A 118 -1.63 -12.11 5.72
N GLU A 119 -2.22 -12.37 4.55
CA GLU A 119 -3.63 -12.12 4.26
C GLU A 119 -4.53 -12.90 5.22
N ILE A 120 -5.52 -12.23 5.80
CA ILE A 120 -6.51 -12.87 6.68
C ILE A 120 -7.34 -13.85 5.87
N THR A 121 -7.80 -13.42 4.68
CA THR A 121 -8.66 -14.21 3.81
C THR A 121 -8.10 -14.23 2.40
N PRO A 122 -7.19 -15.15 2.06
CA PRO A 122 -6.84 -15.40 0.66
C PRO A 122 -8.08 -15.77 -0.14
N GLY A 123 -8.12 -15.40 -1.41
CA GLY A 123 -9.32 -15.64 -2.22
C GLY A 123 -9.09 -15.44 -3.71
N ASN A 124 -10.13 -15.78 -4.47
CA ASN A 124 -10.13 -15.65 -5.93
C ASN A 124 -8.93 -16.35 -6.59
N PHE A 125 -8.66 -17.59 -6.15
CA PHE A 125 -7.59 -18.45 -6.62
C PHE A 125 -6.22 -17.76 -6.46
N THR A 126 -5.58 -17.31 -7.55
CA THR A 126 -4.26 -16.66 -7.53
C THR A 126 -4.32 -15.15 -7.32
N PHE A 127 -5.50 -14.54 -7.33
CA PHE A 127 -5.65 -13.09 -7.26
C PHE A 127 -5.22 -12.53 -5.89
N ARG A 128 -5.54 -13.23 -4.79
CA ARG A 128 -5.16 -12.83 -3.44
C ARG A 128 -4.53 -13.99 -2.69
N THR A 129 -3.20 -14.02 -2.70
CA THR A 129 -2.38 -15.06 -2.05
C THR A 129 -1.45 -14.43 -1.02
N ARG A 130 -0.88 -15.26 -0.14
CA ARG A 130 0.07 -14.80 0.88
C ARG A 130 1.49 -14.62 0.36
N GLU A 131 1.84 -15.35 -0.69
CA GLU A 131 3.09 -15.23 -1.44
C GLU A 131 2.74 -14.96 -2.89
N PHE A 132 3.30 -13.92 -3.47
CA PHE A 132 3.06 -13.51 -4.86
C PHE A 132 4.27 -12.87 -5.47
N GLU A 133 4.32 -12.79 -6.78
CA GLU A 133 5.30 -12.00 -7.51
C GLU A 133 4.76 -10.62 -7.76
N GLN A 134 5.62 -9.63 -7.58
CA GLN A 134 5.32 -8.23 -7.79
C GLN A 134 6.36 -7.62 -8.73
N MET A 135 5.89 -6.81 -9.66
CA MET A 135 6.73 -5.96 -10.49
C MET A 135 6.42 -4.52 -10.10
N GLU A 136 7.42 -3.81 -9.61
CA GLU A 136 7.32 -2.41 -9.24
C GLU A 136 8.35 -1.56 -9.99
N LEU A 137 7.94 -0.36 -10.35
CA LEU A 137 8.77 0.70 -10.89
C LEU A 137 8.63 1.91 -10.00
N GLU A 138 9.72 2.31 -9.34
CA GLU A 138 9.80 3.60 -8.66
C GLU A 138 10.49 4.59 -9.59
N PHE A 139 9.75 5.62 -9.96
CA PHE A 139 10.23 6.67 -10.86
C PHE A 139 10.54 7.93 -10.07
N PHE A 140 11.76 8.43 -10.21
CA PHE A 140 12.28 9.58 -9.48
C PHE A 140 12.36 10.77 -10.42
N CYS A 141 11.67 11.85 -10.08
CA CYS A 141 11.59 13.07 -10.89
C CYS A 141 11.99 14.32 -10.09
N GLU A 142 12.10 15.44 -10.78
CA GLU A 142 12.40 16.73 -10.16
C GLU A 142 11.21 17.19 -9.29
N PRO A 143 11.48 17.83 -8.14
CA PRO A 143 10.42 18.38 -7.30
C PRO A 143 9.53 19.37 -8.07
N GLY A 144 8.22 19.18 -7.95
CA GLY A 144 7.22 20.00 -8.63
C GLY A 144 6.80 19.52 -10.02
N THR A 145 7.44 18.45 -10.55
CA THR A 145 7.03 17.80 -11.81
C THR A 145 6.25 16.49 -11.57
N ASP A 146 6.04 16.15 -10.33
CA ASP A 146 5.40 14.92 -9.86
C ASP A 146 4.04 14.67 -10.51
N LEU A 147 3.14 15.67 -10.54
CA LEU A 147 1.80 15.52 -11.12
C LEU A 147 1.83 15.34 -12.65
N GLU A 148 2.77 15.97 -13.35
CA GLU A 148 2.94 15.79 -14.80
C GLU A 148 3.37 14.36 -15.11
N TRP A 149 4.34 13.84 -14.34
CA TRP A 149 4.80 12.46 -14.46
C TRP A 149 3.73 11.46 -14.05
N PHE A 150 2.91 11.76 -13.04
CA PHE A 150 1.77 10.94 -12.67
C PHE A 150 0.78 10.77 -13.83
N GLN A 151 0.43 11.86 -14.52
CA GLN A 151 -0.44 11.80 -15.69
C GLN A 151 0.21 11.03 -16.85
N TYR A 152 1.51 11.24 -17.09
CA TYR A 152 2.26 10.48 -18.08
C TYR A 152 2.18 8.97 -17.82
N TRP A 153 2.45 8.53 -16.59
CA TRP A 153 2.44 7.12 -16.25
C TRP A 153 1.04 6.51 -16.31
N ARG A 154 -0.01 7.24 -15.97
CA ARG A 154 -1.39 6.79 -16.18
C ARG A 154 -1.67 6.42 -17.63
N GLY A 155 -1.30 7.30 -18.55
CA GLY A 155 -1.46 7.05 -19.99
C GLY A 155 -0.57 5.91 -20.47
N PHE A 156 0.71 5.96 -20.13
CA PHE A 156 1.68 4.94 -20.54
C PHE A 156 1.31 3.53 -20.09
N CYS A 157 0.96 3.35 -18.82
CA CYS A 157 0.61 2.03 -18.29
C CYS A 157 -0.66 1.47 -18.94
N ARG A 158 -1.70 2.30 -19.16
CA ARG A 158 -2.90 1.91 -19.89
C ARG A 158 -2.55 1.45 -21.31
N ASP A 159 -1.82 2.26 -22.05
CA ASP A 159 -1.47 1.98 -23.43
C ASP A 159 -0.57 0.73 -23.53
N TRP A 160 0.32 0.54 -22.58
CA TRP A 160 1.17 -0.65 -22.50
C TRP A 160 0.34 -1.92 -22.29
N LEU A 161 -0.65 -1.90 -21.38
CA LEU A 161 -1.56 -3.04 -21.18
C LEU A 161 -2.36 -3.38 -22.44
N GLN A 162 -2.75 -2.37 -23.22
CA GLN A 162 -3.39 -2.61 -24.52
C GLN A 162 -2.46 -3.31 -25.52
N THR A 163 -1.14 -3.00 -25.50
CA THR A 163 -0.17 -3.71 -26.34
C THR A 163 -0.03 -5.19 -25.97
N LEU A 164 -0.35 -5.55 -24.72
CA LEU A 164 -0.37 -6.94 -24.24
C LEU A 164 -1.68 -7.66 -24.57
N GLY A 165 -2.64 -6.97 -25.21
CA GLY A 165 -3.90 -7.55 -25.68
C GLY A 165 -5.09 -7.35 -24.75
N ILE A 166 -4.95 -6.59 -23.67
CA ILE A 166 -6.08 -6.21 -22.82
C ILE A 166 -6.93 -5.17 -23.57
N LYS A 167 -8.23 -5.42 -23.70
CA LYS A 167 -9.13 -4.53 -24.39
C LYS A 167 -9.57 -3.37 -23.51
N GLU A 168 -9.94 -2.26 -24.16
CA GLU A 168 -10.34 -1.05 -23.44
C GLU A 168 -11.63 -1.23 -22.63
N ASP A 169 -12.56 -2.06 -23.08
CA ASP A 169 -13.80 -2.39 -22.37
C ASP A 169 -13.61 -3.38 -21.21
N GLU A 170 -12.46 -4.04 -21.15
CA GLU A 170 -12.06 -4.94 -20.06
C GLU A 170 -11.23 -4.22 -18.98
N MET A 171 -10.94 -2.92 -19.14
CA MET A 171 -10.04 -2.13 -18.30
C MET A 171 -10.66 -0.77 -18.00
N ARG A 172 -10.44 -0.25 -16.79
CA ARG A 172 -10.82 1.11 -16.43
C ARG A 172 -9.81 1.74 -15.47
N LEU A 173 -9.70 3.07 -15.54
CA LEU A 173 -8.95 3.87 -14.56
C LEU A 173 -9.90 4.26 -13.43
N ARG A 174 -9.50 3.98 -12.18
CA ARG A 174 -10.21 4.36 -10.98
C ARG A 174 -9.32 5.27 -10.13
N ASP A 175 -9.65 6.54 -10.09
CA ASP A 175 -8.96 7.49 -9.22
C ASP A 175 -9.45 7.32 -7.79
N HIS A 176 -8.53 7.38 -6.83
CA HIS A 176 -8.88 7.36 -5.41
C HIS A 176 -9.45 8.70 -4.98
N SER A 177 -10.50 8.67 -4.16
CA SER A 177 -11.03 9.87 -3.52
C SER A 177 -10.05 10.40 -2.48
N PRO A 178 -10.15 11.69 -2.07
CA PRO A 178 -9.28 12.26 -1.04
C PRO A 178 -9.25 11.47 0.26
N GLU A 179 -10.36 10.82 0.63
CA GLU A 179 -10.50 10.00 1.84
C GLU A 179 -9.79 8.64 1.70
N GLU A 180 -9.67 8.14 0.47
CA GLU A 180 -8.97 6.87 0.19
C GLU A 180 -7.46 7.05 0.04
N LEU A 181 -6.99 8.29 -0.20
CA LEU A 181 -5.57 8.55 -0.39
C LEU A 181 -4.75 8.21 0.85
N SER A 182 -3.63 7.56 0.64
CA SER A 182 -2.64 7.41 1.68
C SER A 182 -2.04 8.77 2.05
N PHE A 183 -1.69 8.95 3.32
CA PHE A 183 -1.16 10.22 3.86
C PHE A 183 0.12 10.73 3.16
N TYR A 184 0.81 9.88 2.43
CA TYR A 184 2.03 10.19 1.66
C TYR A 184 1.77 10.39 0.17
N SER A 185 0.52 10.24 -0.29
CA SER A 185 0.18 10.32 -1.72
C SER A 185 -0.60 11.58 -2.04
N LYS A 186 -0.24 12.26 -3.12
CA LYS A 186 -1.02 13.36 -3.71
C LYS A 186 -2.09 12.86 -4.67
N GLY A 187 -1.89 11.68 -5.25
CA GLY A 187 -2.82 11.08 -6.18
C GLY A 187 -2.52 9.59 -6.35
N THR A 188 -3.57 8.79 -6.47
CA THR A 188 -3.48 7.37 -6.74
C THR A 188 -4.55 7.00 -7.75
N THR A 189 -4.17 6.22 -8.75
CA THR A 189 -5.07 5.66 -9.75
C THR A 189 -4.82 4.16 -9.83
N ASP A 190 -5.87 3.37 -9.72
CA ASP A 190 -5.81 1.96 -10.02
C ASP A 190 -6.23 1.74 -11.48
N ILE A 191 -5.51 0.89 -12.20
CA ILE A 191 -6.01 0.28 -13.43
C ILE A 191 -6.69 -1.01 -13.01
N GLU A 192 -8.00 -1.03 -13.08
CA GLU A 192 -8.81 -2.20 -12.78
C GLU A 192 -9.08 -3.00 -14.06
N PHE A 193 -9.06 -4.32 -13.94
CA PHE A 193 -9.39 -5.27 -14.98
C PHE A 193 -10.67 -6.02 -14.63
N LEU A 194 -11.45 -6.35 -15.64
CA LEU A 194 -12.69 -7.13 -15.48
C LEU A 194 -12.36 -8.62 -15.40
N PHE A 195 -12.06 -9.08 -14.18
CA PHE A 195 -11.85 -10.49 -13.88
C PHE A 195 -13.18 -11.27 -13.90
N PRO A 196 -13.17 -12.61 -13.94
CA PRO A 196 -14.39 -13.42 -13.87
C PRO A 196 -15.24 -13.18 -12.60
N PHE A 197 -14.63 -12.68 -11.54
CA PHE A 197 -15.29 -12.32 -10.28
C PHE A 197 -15.66 -10.83 -10.17
N GLY A 198 -15.47 -10.05 -11.22
CA GLY A 198 -15.75 -8.61 -11.27
C GLY A 198 -14.50 -7.74 -11.39
N TRP A 199 -14.68 -6.44 -11.25
CA TRP A 199 -13.59 -5.48 -11.32
C TRP A 199 -12.60 -5.67 -10.17
N GLY A 200 -11.32 -5.71 -10.50
CA GLY A 200 -10.23 -5.82 -9.53
C GLY A 200 -9.00 -5.06 -9.98
N GLU A 201 -8.22 -4.60 -9.01
CA GLU A 201 -6.97 -3.88 -9.25
C GLU A 201 -5.97 -4.80 -9.97
N LEU A 202 -5.51 -4.36 -11.14
CA LEU A 202 -4.44 -4.99 -11.89
C LEU A 202 -3.11 -4.25 -11.68
N TRP A 203 -3.15 -2.93 -11.60
CA TRP A 203 -1.98 -2.08 -11.47
C TRP A 203 -2.32 -0.79 -10.72
N GLY A 204 -1.56 -0.47 -9.67
CA GLY A 204 -1.67 0.79 -8.94
C GLY A 204 -0.59 1.77 -9.38
N ILE A 205 -0.97 3.03 -9.61
CA ILE A 205 -0.07 4.14 -9.93
C ILE A 205 -0.27 5.20 -8.86
N ALA A 206 0.79 5.59 -8.15
CA ALA A 206 0.70 6.56 -7.06
C ALA A 206 1.81 7.61 -7.13
N ASP A 207 1.44 8.86 -6.98
CA ASP A 207 2.38 9.92 -6.64
C ASP A 207 2.66 9.85 -5.13
N ARG A 208 3.82 9.30 -4.75
CA ARG A 208 4.24 9.07 -3.36
C ARG A 208 4.94 10.27 -2.73
N THR A 209 5.05 11.38 -3.44
CA THR A 209 5.80 12.56 -3.00
C THR A 209 7.28 12.24 -2.71
N ASP A 210 7.92 12.96 -1.81
CA ASP A 210 9.27 12.70 -1.32
C ASP A 210 9.29 11.91 -0.01
N TYR A 211 8.15 11.35 0.41
CA TYR A 211 7.99 10.74 1.73
C TYR A 211 9.02 9.65 2.02
N ASP A 212 9.15 8.67 1.13
CA ASP A 212 10.06 7.54 1.34
C ASP A 212 11.53 8.00 1.40
N LEU A 213 11.94 8.89 0.49
CA LEU A 213 13.30 9.44 0.46
C LEU A 213 13.62 10.25 1.71
N THR A 214 12.67 11.07 2.15
CA THR A 214 12.80 11.86 3.39
C THR A 214 12.91 10.96 4.62
N ARG A 215 12.14 9.88 4.71
CA ARG A 215 12.23 8.93 5.81
C ARG A 215 13.59 8.23 5.84
N HIS A 216 14.09 7.78 4.69
CA HIS A 216 15.43 7.21 4.60
C HIS A 216 16.51 8.20 5.00
N GLN A 217 16.41 9.46 4.56
CA GLN A 217 17.33 10.52 4.93
C GLN A 217 17.37 10.76 6.44
N ASN A 218 16.22 10.85 7.08
CA ASN A 218 16.13 11.12 8.51
C ASN A 218 16.75 10.03 9.40
N VAL A 219 16.78 8.77 8.92
CA VAL A 219 17.31 7.63 9.69
C VAL A 219 18.78 7.38 9.37
N SER A 220 19.21 7.52 8.12
CA SER A 220 20.56 7.12 7.67
C SER A 220 21.53 8.29 7.50
N GLY A 221 21.10 9.52 7.80
CA GLY A 221 21.89 10.73 7.57
C GLY A 221 21.81 11.22 6.12
N PRO A 222 22.68 12.15 5.67
CA PRO A 222 22.56 12.81 4.38
C PRO A 222 22.52 11.79 3.24
N VAL A 223 21.36 11.65 2.65
CA VAL A 223 21.04 10.66 1.63
C VAL A 223 20.54 11.37 0.38
N SER A 224 20.54 10.65 -0.67
CA SER A 224 20.11 10.81 -2.05
C SER A 224 19.40 12.12 -2.43
N TYR A 225 18.42 12.59 -1.67
CA TYR A 225 17.63 13.78 -2.02
C TYR A 225 18.42 15.09 -1.93
N THR A 226 19.19 15.30 -0.86
CA THR A 226 20.07 16.48 -0.74
C THR A 226 21.21 16.46 -1.75
N HIS A 227 21.63 15.27 -2.17
CA HIS A 227 22.64 15.12 -3.21
C HIS A 227 22.10 15.42 -4.61
N LEU A 228 20.82 15.14 -4.85
CA LEU A 228 20.12 15.49 -6.09
C LEU A 228 19.96 17.00 -6.24
N ARG A 229 19.68 17.73 -5.14
CA ARG A 229 19.63 19.19 -5.13
C ARG A 229 20.99 19.85 -5.35
N ALA A 230 22.07 19.25 -4.86
CA ALA A 230 23.42 19.80 -5.04
C ALA A 230 23.94 19.69 -6.49
N HIS A 231 23.35 18.81 -7.30
CA HIS A 231 23.67 18.69 -8.72
C HIS A 231 22.83 19.58 -9.65
N GLU A 232 21.80 20.25 -9.12
CA GLU A 232 21.01 21.24 -9.86
C GLU A 232 21.65 22.63 -9.86
N THR A 233 22.73 22.84 -9.13
CA THR A 233 23.38 24.14 -8.96
C THR A 233 24.74 24.29 -9.67
N ASP A 234 25.17 23.29 -10.45
CA ASP A 234 26.40 23.34 -11.25
C ASP A 234 26.13 23.31 -12.75
#